data_2dc2fd3b28f23c7bf2596e93890a050c
#
_entry.id   2dc2fd3b28f23c7bf2596e93890a050c
#
_cell.length_a   1.000
_cell.length_b   1.000
_cell.length_c   1.000
_cell.angle_alpha   90.00
_cell.angle_beta   90.00
_cell.angle_gamma   90.00
#
_symmetry.space_group_name_H-M   'P 1'
#
loop_
_entity.id
_entity.type
_entity.pdbx_description
1 polymer ?
#
loop_
_entity_poly.entity_id
_entity_poly.type
_entity_poly.pdbx_seq_one_letter_code
_entity_poly.pdbx_strand_id
1 'polypeptide(L)'
;MIEKVRADIATLDLQIVDLIAKRTDLASQVLQAKRADGFIQIDDKRQNEKVLNRAVDLATERNIDAGSVKRIFEILIAMNLDIQHELSGEGNLP
;
A
#
# COMPACT_ATOMS: atom_id res chain seq x y z
N MET A 1 -22.53 12.66 -22.34
CA MET A 1 -21.63 13.29 -21.36
C MET A 1 -21.34 12.41 -20.16
N ILE A 2 -22.36 11.87 -19.51
CA ILE A 2 -22.16 10.98 -18.34
C ILE A 2 -21.37 9.72 -18.71
N GLU A 3 -21.60 9.16 -19.89
CA GLU A 3 -20.92 7.97 -20.36
C GLU A 3 -19.41 8.21 -20.54
N LYS A 4 -19.05 9.40 -21.05
CA LYS A 4 -17.65 9.79 -21.18
C LYS A 4 -16.98 9.94 -19.82
N VAL A 5 -17.66 10.56 -18.87
CA VAL A 5 -17.12 10.74 -17.50
C VAL A 5 -16.93 9.37 -16.83
N ARG A 6 -17.91 8.48 -16.99
CA ARG A 6 -17.79 7.11 -16.45
C ARG A 6 -16.65 6.33 -17.09
N ALA A 7 -16.44 6.50 -18.39
CA ALA A 7 -15.32 5.86 -19.09
C ALA A 7 -13.97 6.41 -18.59
N ASP A 8 -13.88 7.71 -18.35
CA ASP A 8 -12.69 8.34 -17.79
C ASP A 8 -12.40 7.81 -16.38
N ILE A 9 -13.44 7.67 -15.56
CA ILE A 9 -13.29 7.08 -14.21
C ILE A 9 -12.82 5.63 -14.32
N ALA A 10 -13.38 4.83 -15.23
CA ALA A 10 -12.97 3.44 -15.41
C ALA A 10 -11.48 3.34 -15.80
N THR A 11 -11.01 4.27 -16.63
CA THR A 11 -9.59 4.33 -16.99
C THR A 11 -8.71 4.64 -15.75
N LEU A 12 -9.15 5.57 -14.91
CA LEU A 12 -8.44 5.88 -13.67
C LEU A 12 -8.46 4.70 -12.70
N ASP A 13 -9.59 3.99 -12.61
CA ASP A 13 -9.70 2.81 -11.75
C ASP A 13 -8.69 1.74 -12.18
N LEU A 14 -8.54 1.53 -13.49
CA LEU A 14 -7.53 0.60 -14.00
C LEU A 14 -6.12 1.02 -13.57
N GLN A 15 -5.80 2.31 -13.67
CA GLN A 15 -4.50 2.85 -13.24
C GLN A 15 -4.29 2.67 -11.74
N ILE A 16 -5.34 2.88 -10.93
CA ILE A 16 -5.27 2.68 -9.48
C ILE A 16 -4.92 1.21 -9.16
N VAL A 17 -5.64 0.27 -9.79
CA VAL A 17 -5.39 -1.16 -9.57
C VAL A 17 -3.99 -1.56 -10.03
N ASP A 18 -3.53 -1.04 -11.17
CA ASP A 18 -2.18 -1.30 -11.65
C ASP A 18 -1.11 -0.77 -10.67
N LEU A 19 -1.34 0.41 -10.09
CA LEU A 19 -0.42 0.98 -9.11
C LEU A 19 -0.43 0.18 -7.82
N ILE A 20 -1.59 -0.31 -7.38
CA ILE A 20 -1.70 -1.18 -6.21
C ILE A 20 -0.91 -2.47 -6.48
N ALA A 21 -1.05 -3.07 -7.67
CA ALA A 21 -0.31 -4.28 -8.04
C ALA A 21 1.20 -4.05 -7.98
N LYS A 22 1.69 -2.94 -8.53
CA LYS A 22 3.11 -2.58 -8.48
C LYS A 22 3.61 -2.40 -7.05
N ARG A 23 2.82 -1.73 -6.22
CA ARG A 23 3.16 -1.50 -4.82
C ARG A 23 3.22 -2.84 -4.06
N THR A 24 2.32 -3.74 -4.37
CA THR A 24 2.26 -5.08 -3.79
C THR A 24 3.50 -5.91 -4.19
N ASP A 25 3.91 -5.83 -5.46
CA ASP A 25 5.11 -6.53 -5.94
C ASP A 25 6.37 -6.08 -5.20
N LEU A 26 6.42 -4.82 -4.76
CA LEU A 26 7.54 -4.32 -3.98
C LEU A 26 7.60 -4.93 -2.58
N ALA A 27 6.52 -5.56 -2.10
CA ALA A 27 6.51 -6.21 -0.78
C ALA A 27 7.56 -7.31 -0.67
N SER A 28 7.73 -8.12 -1.73
CA SER A 28 8.76 -9.16 -1.75
C SER A 28 10.17 -8.55 -1.76
N GLN A 29 10.35 -7.45 -2.47
CA GLN A 29 11.63 -6.72 -2.51
C GLN A 29 11.96 -6.10 -1.16
N VAL A 30 10.96 -5.56 -0.46
CA VAL A 30 11.13 -5.04 0.90
C VAL A 30 11.56 -6.16 1.84
N LEU A 31 10.93 -7.34 1.74
CA LEU A 31 11.30 -8.49 2.57
C LEU A 31 12.74 -8.93 2.30
N GLN A 32 13.15 -9.00 1.04
CA GLN A 32 14.52 -9.36 0.67
C GLN A 32 15.51 -8.33 1.20
N ALA A 33 15.21 -7.04 1.08
CA ALA A 33 16.06 -5.98 1.60
C ALA A 33 16.18 -6.04 3.12
N LYS A 34 15.08 -6.29 3.83
CA LYS A 34 15.08 -6.46 5.29
C LYS A 34 15.98 -7.62 5.70
N ARG A 35 15.88 -8.75 5.00
CA ARG A 35 16.73 -9.93 5.28
C ARG A 35 18.21 -9.64 5.06
N ALA A 36 18.53 -8.94 3.96
CA ALA A 36 19.90 -8.58 3.64
C ALA A 36 20.51 -7.64 4.70
N ASP A 37 19.71 -6.74 5.27
CA ASP A 37 20.11 -5.79 6.29
C ASP A 37 20.03 -6.35 7.72
N GLY A 38 19.62 -7.60 7.87
CA GLY A 38 19.51 -8.24 9.19
C GLY A 38 18.24 -7.89 9.98
N PHE A 39 17.25 -7.27 9.34
CA PHE A 39 15.97 -7.01 9.99
C PHE A 39 15.20 -8.29 10.23
N ILE A 40 14.68 -8.45 11.46
CA ILE A 40 13.89 -9.62 11.85
C ILE A 40 12.40 -9.30 11.97
N GLN A 41 12.03 -8.02 12.09
CA GLN A 41 10.63 -7.61 12.17
C GLN A 41 10.09 -7.28 10.79
N ILE A 42 8.95 -7.89 10.44
CA ILE A 42 8.23 -7.59 9.20
C ILE A 42 7.42 -6.31 9.36
N ASP A 43 6.72 -6.17 10.49
CA ASP A 43 5.91 -4.99 10.77
C ASP A 43 6.76 -3.89 11.41
N ASP A 44 7.08 -2.87 10.62
CA ASP A 44 7.79 -1.69 11.07
C ASP A 44 6.79 -0.56 11.31
N LYS A 45 6.34 -0.43 12.56
CA LYS A 45 5.33 0.56 12.94
C LYS A 45 5.77 2.00 12.69
N ARG A 46 7.05 2.30 12.90
CA ARG A 46 7.59 3.64 12.62
C ARG A 46 7.50 3.97 11.14
N GLN A 47 7.85 3.03 10.27
CA GLN A 47 7.76 3.21 8.84
C GLN A 47 6.29 3.34 8.41
N ASN A 48 5.39 2.56 8.99
CA ASN A 48 3.95 2.65 8.71
C ASN A 48 3.42 4.04 9.05
N GLU A 49 3.82 4.62 10.19
CA GLU A 49 3.43 5.98 10.55
C GLU A 49 3.92 7.00 9.54
N LYS A 50 5.15 6.87 9.05
CA LYS A 50 5.69 7.75 8.01
C LYS A 50 4.85 7.69 6.73
N VAL A 51 4.46 6.50 6.32
CA VAL A 51 3.62 6.29 5.12
C VAL A 51 2.26 6.96 5.30
N LEU A 52 1.61 6.76 6.46
CA LEU A 52 0.30 7.33 6.74
C LEU A 52 0.36 8.85 6.83
N ASN A 53 1.37 9.41 7.49
CA ASN A 53 1.54 10.86 7.62
C ASN A 53 1.76 11.50 6.24
N ARG A 54 2.57 10.88 5.40
CA ARG A 54 2.80 11.34 4.03
C ARG A 54 1.51 11.32 3.22
N ALA A 55 0.72 10.26 3.34
CA ALA A 55 -0.55 10.12 2.64
C ALA A 55 -1.54 11.22 3.06
N VAL A 56 -1.63 11.52 4.35
CA VAL A 56 -2.47 12.59 4.89
C VAL A 56 -2.03 13.96 4.34
N ASP A 57 -0.73 14.23 4.35
CA ASP A 57 -0.19 15.49 3.84
C ASP A 57 -0.49 15.67 2.35
N LEU A 58 -0.30 14.62 1.55
CA LEU A 58 -0.59 14.64 0.12
C LEU A 58 -2.08 14.87 -0.15
N ALA A 59 -2.94 14.20 0.61
CA ALA A 59 -4.39 14.39 0.49
C ALA A 59 -4.79 15.83 0.79
N THR A 60 -4.24 16.40 1.86
CA THR A 60 -4.49 17.77 2.26
C THR A 60 -4.08 18.76 1.16
N GLU A 61 -2.90 18.58 0.60
CA GLU A 61 -2.40 19.40 -0.50
C GLU A 61 -3.31 19.37 -1.72
N ARG A 62 -3.99 18.28 -1.96
CA ARG A 62 -4.85 18.05 -3.13
C ARG A 62 -6.32 18.24 -2.86
N ASN A 63 -6.69 18.74 -1.68
CA ASN A 63 -8.06 18.99 -1.24
C ASN A 63 -8.96 17.76 -1.34
N ILE A 64 -8.42 16.59 -1.01
CA ILE A 64 -9.21 15.36 -0.86
C ILE A 64 -9.24 14.96 0.60
N ASP A 65 -10.25 14.18 0.99
CA ASP A 65 -10.46 13.82 2.39
C ASP A 65 -9.29 13.02 2.95
N ALA A 66 -8.53 13.63 3.85
CA ALA A 66 -7.33 13.03 4.43
C ALA A 66 -7.63 11.77 5.24
N GLY A 67 -8.76 11.74 5.96
CA GLY A 67 -9.16 10.56 6.74
C GLY A 67 -9.45 9.36 5.86
N SER A 68 -10.13 9.58 4.72
CA SER A 68 -10.42 8.52 3.75
C SER A 68 -9.14 8.00 3.10
N VAL A 69 -8.26 8.91 2.69
CA VAL A 69 -6.97 8.53 2.10
C VAL A 69 -6.12 7.75 3.11
N LYS A 70 -6.10 8.17 4.37
CA LYS A 70 -5.41 7.43 5.42
C LYS A 70 -5.92 5.99 5.51
N ARG A 71 -7.25 5.78 5.50
CA ARG A 71 -7.85 4.44 5.54
C ARG A 71 -7.42 3.59 4.35
N ILE A 72 -7.36 4.18 3.15
CA ILE A 72 -6.87 3.48 1.95
C ILE A 72 -5.43 3.00 2.18
N PHE A 73 -4.57 3.85 2.70
CA PHE A 73 -3.17 3.49 2.94
C PHE A 73 -3.00 2.50 4.08
N GLU A 74 -3.88 2.52 5.08
CA GLU A 74 -3.91 1.48 6.11
C GLU A 74 -4.19 0.10 5.49
N ILE A 75 -5.11 0.04 4.52
CA ILE A 75 -5.41 -1.19 3.78
C ILE A 75 -4.20 -1.63 2.94
N LEU A 76 -3.56 -0.69 2.24
CA LEU A 76 -2.38 -1.00 1.43
C LEU A 76 -1.23 -1.54 2.28
N ILE A 77 -1.02 -0.97 3.46
CA ILE A 77 -0.02 -1.46 4.41
C ILE A 77 -0.36 -2.88 4.85
N ALA A 78 -1.62 -3.13 5.19
CA ALA A 78 -2.07 -4.46 5.62
C ALA A 78 -1.86 -5.50 4.51
N MET A 79 -2.16 -5.16 3.26
CA MET A 79 -1.93 -6.04 2.11
C MET A 79 -0.45 -6.39 1.97
N ASN A 80 0.44 -5.41 2.12
CA ASN A 80 1.88 -5.65 2.03
C ASN A 80 2.39 -6.54 3.18
N LEU A 81 1.89 -6.33 4.39
CA LEU A 81 2.25 -7.16 5.55
C LEU A 81 1.81 -8.60 5.34
N ASP A 82 0.59 -8.82 4.84
CA ASP A 82 0.08 -10.15 4.55
C ASP A 82 0.98 -10.89 3.56
N ILE A 83 1.41 -10.22 2.50
CA ILE A 83 2.30 -10.80 1.51
C ILE A 83 3.67 -11.12 2.10
N GLN A 84 4.23 -10.22 2.90
CA GLN A 84 5.51 -10.45 3.56
C GLN A 84 5.43 -11.64 4.51
N HIS A 85 4.33 -11.80 5.26
CA HIS A 85 4.11 -12.94 6.13
C HIS A 85 4.00 -14.25 5.34
N GLU A 86 3.27 -14.25 4.23
CA GLU A 86 3.18 -15.41 3.35
C GLU A 86 4.54 -15.83 2.81
N LEU A 87 5.33 -14.87 2.32
CA LEU A 87 6.64 -15.13 1.75
C LEU A 87 7.64 -15.61 2.80
N SER A 88 7.48 -15.18 4.05
CA SER A 88 8.33 -15.63 5.15
C SER A 88 7.89 -16.98 5.73
N GLY A 89 6.72 -17.48 5.32
CA GLY A 89 6.15 -18.73 5.81
C GLY A 89 5.38 -18.62 7.12
N GLU A 90 5.30 -17.43 7.71
CA GLU A 90 4.61 -17.24 8.99
C GLU A 90 3.11 -17.56 8.90
N GLY A 91 2.48 -17.20 7.79
CA GLY A 91 1.06 -17.45 7.56
C GLY A 91 0.73 -18.92 7.30
N ASN A 92 1.73 -19.76 7.06
CA ASN A 92 1.58 -21.18 6.74
C ASN A 92 1.90 -22.11 7.89
N LEU A 93 2.16 -21.56 9.07
CA LEU A 93 2.45 -22.38 10.25
C LEU A 93 1.19 -23.06 10.76
N PRO A 94 1.26 -24.36 11.08
CA PRO A 94 0.12 -25.08 11.62
C PRO A 94 -0.30 -24.58 13.00
#